data_628d06903682496117fdaf8c912613b8
#
_entry.id   628d06903682496117fdaf8c912613b8
#
_cell.length_a   1.000
_cell.length_b   1.000
_cell.length_c   1.000
_cell.angle_alpha   90.00
_cell.angle_beta   90.00
_cell.angle_gamma   90.00
#
_symmetry.space_group_name_H-M   'P 1'
#
loop_
_entity.id
_entity.type
_entity.pdbx_description
1 polymer ?
#
loop_
_entity_poly.entity_id
_entity_poly.type
_entity_poly.pdbx_seq_one_letter_code
_entity_poly.pdbx_strand_id
1 'polypeptide(L)'
;MDLGPNQAIKTLRDGASWHGGDHKWSLPVAQPNGTYAPGEWTPNVAPSICNAGWHLTTQPALWWSHEGNVAAYLAEYVGATSAREGEDKIAVERCRLLRPLSKGELESCGIFTDGEHEVKTGSVYASGSASVTAYGSASV
;
A
#
# COMPACT_ATOMS: atom_id res chain seq x y z
N MET A 1 -2.24 11.64 -1.86
CA MET A 1 -1.54 11.39 -0.59
C MET A 1 -0.08 11.77 -0.74
N ASP A 2 0.43 12.58 0.15
CA ASP A 2 1.83 13.02 0.12
C ASP A 2 2.71 12.05 0.90
N LEU A 3 3.64 11.43 0.20
CA LEU A 3 4.63 10.55 0.82
C LEU A 3 5.89 11.37 1.15
N GLY A 4 6.39 11.20 2.36
CA GLY A 4 7.67 11.75 2.76
C GLY A 4 8.84 10.98 2.15
N PRO A 5 10.09 11.46 2.37
CA PRO A 5 11.26 10.71 1.95
C PRO A 5 11.29 9.35 2.65
N ASN A 6 11.71 8.33 1.94
CA ASN A 6 11.78 6.95 2.42
C ASN A 6 10.44 6.40 2.92
N GLN A 7 9.34 6.87 2.33
CA GLN A 7 8.00 6.37 2.60
C GLN A 7 7.36 5.82 1.32
N ALA A 8 6.61 4.74 1.49
CA ALA A 8 5.79 4.14 0.46
C ALA A 8 4.63 3.39 1.12
N ILE A 9 3.86 2.65 0.34
CA ILE A 9 2.66 1.98 0.81
C ILE A 9 2.83 0.47 0.66
N LYS A 10 2.37 -0.28 1.66
CA LYS A 10 2.28 -1.74 1.59
C LYS A 10 0.83 -2.16 1.64
N THR A 11 0.38 -2.92 0.64
CA THR A 11 -0.92 -3.59 0.66
C THR A 11 -0.74 -5.02 1.14
N LEU A 12 -1.59 -5.44 2.05
CA LEU A 12 -1.61 -6.80 2.58
C LEU A 12 -3.02 -7.37 2.46
N ARG A 13 -3.10 -8.66 2.22
CA ARG A 13 -4.34 -9.43 2.27
C ARG A 13 -4.26 -10.41 3.43
N ASP A 14 -5.18 -10.27 4.40
CA ASP A 14 -5.19 -11.08 5.62
C ASP A 14 -3.85 -11.06 6.37
N GLY A 15 -3.17 -9.91 6.38
CA GLY A 15 -1.90 -9.70 7.09
C GLY A 15 -0.65 -10.19 6.36
N ALA A 16 -0.78 -10.65 5.13
CA ALA A 16 0.33 -11.17 4.34
C ALA A 16 0.36 -10.58 2.92
N SER A 17 1.54 -10.59 2.32
CA SER A 17 1.67 -10.27 0.90
C SER A 17 0.99 -11.34 0.07
N TRP A 18 0.14 -10.95 -0.89
CA TRP A 18 -0.61 -11.88 -1.72
C TRP A 18 0.05 -12.17 -3.08
N HIS A 19 1.23 -11.59 -3.32
CA HIS A 19 2.03 -11.82 -4.52
C HIS A 19 3.14 -12.85 -4.32
N GLY A 20 3.13 -13.58 -3.23
CA GLY A 20 4.13 -14.57 -2.89
C GLY A 20 4.78 -14.30 -1.55
N GLY A 21 5.54 -15.28 -1.08
CA GLY A 21 6.15 -15.24 0.24
C GLY A 21 5.17 -15.63 1.35
N ASP A 22 5.74 -15.98 2.47
CA ASP A 22 5.02 -16.46 3.65
C ASP A 22 5.31 -15.61 4.90
N HIS A 23 5.93 -14.45 4.71
CA HIS A 23 6.26 -13.55 5.81
C HIS A 23 4.98 -13.02 6.46
N LYS A 24 4.90 -13.17 7.77
CA LYS A 24 3.87 -12.52 8.57
C LYS A 24 4.34 -11.13 8.96
N TRP A 25 3.66 -10.13 8.45
CA TRP A 25 4.00 -8.75 8.73
C TRP A 25 3.64 -8.35 10.15
N SER A 26 4.55 -7.64 10.82
CA SER A 26 4.27 -7.00 12.10
C SER A 26 3.41 -5.77 11.86
N LEU A 27 2.18 -5.80 12.31
CA LEU A 27 1.21 -4.73 12.06
C LEU A 27 1.33 -3.62 13.09
N PRO A 28 1.05 -2.36 12.70
CA PRO A 28 0.97 -1.26 13.66
C PRO A 28 -0.17 -1.50 14.66
N VAL A 29 0.04 -1.02 15.88
CA VAL A 29 -0.93 -1.19 16.97
C VAL A 29 -1.53 0.16 17.36
N ALA A 30 -2.85 0.23 17.38
CA ALA A 30 -3.57 1.43 17.81
C ALA A 30 -3.29 1.73 19.29
N GLN A 31 -3.02 3.00 19.60
CA GLN A 31 -2.75 3.48 20.94
C GLN A 31 -3.97 4.24 21.48
N PRO A 32 -4.13 4.34 22.82
CA PRO A 32 -5.26 5.06 23.43
C PRO A 32 -5.37 6.53 23.02
N ASN A 33 -4.26 7.17 22.64
CA ASN A 33 -4.23 8.58 22.23
C ASN A 33 -4.58 8.81 20.76
N GLY A 34 -5.02 7.79 20.02
CA GLY A 34 -5.36 7.88 18.61
C GLY A 34 -4.20 7.75 17.64
N THR A 35 -2.98 7.56 18.13
CA THR A 35 -1.81 7.28 17.29
C THR A 35 -1.60 5.77 17.13
N TYR A 36 -0.60 5.39 16.33
CA TYR A 36 -0.21 4.00 16.14
C TYR A 36 1.24 3.78 16.56
N ALA A 37 1.50 2.70 17.26
CA ALA A 37 2.86 2.19 17.44
C ALA A 37 3.23 1.45 16.16
N PRO A 38 4.36 1.77 15.52
CA PRO A 38 4.80 1.05 14.32
C PRO A 38 5.02 -0.43 14.58
N GLY A 39 4.82 -1.25 13.54
CA GLY A 39 5.24 -2.63 13.56
C GLY A 39 6.77 -2.75 13.63
N GLU A 40 7.24 -3.95 13.88
CA GLU A 40 8.68 -4.21 13.93
C GLU A 40 9.30 -4.09 12.53
N TRP A 41 10.59 -3.73 12.51
CA TRP A 41 11.36 -3.73 11.28
C TRP A 41 11.48 -5.14 10.71
N THR A 42 11.38 -5.25 9.39
CA THR A 42 11.66 -6.51 8.70
C THR A 42 13.15 -6.86 8.80
N PRO A 43 13.52 -8.13 8.64
CA PRO A 43 14.92 -8.50 8.45
C PRO A 43 15.54 -7.80 7.24
N ASN A 44 16.86 -7.63 7.24
CA ASN A 44 17.59 -7.10 6.10
C ASN A 44 17.64 -8.12 4.96
N VAL A 45 17.23 -7.69 3.76
CA VAL A 45 17.32 -8.49 2.55
C VAL A 45 17.88 -7.61 1.44
N ALA A 46 18.92 -8.04 0.75
CA ALA A 46 19.44 -7.31 -0.40
C ALA A 46 18.35 -7.18 -1.47
N PRO A 47 17.93 -5.94 -1.83
CA PRO A 47 16.78 -5.78 -2.72
C PRO A 47 17.15 -6.04 -4.18
N SER A 48 16.25 -6.74 -4.85
CA SER A 48 16.28 -6.93 -6.30
C SER A 48 14.84 -6.93 -6.78
N ILE A 49 14.45 -5.93 -7.56
CA ILE A 49 13.05 -5.76 -7.96
C ILE A 49 12.49 -7.03 -8.60
N CYS A 50 11.31 -7.46 -8.17
CA CYS A 50 10.62 -8.70 -8.56
C CYS A 50 11.29 -10.00 -8.09
N ASN A 51 12.44 -9.96 -7.43
CA ASN A 51 13.16 -11.17 -6.99
C ASN A 51 13.37 -11.26 -5.49
N ALA A 52 13.81 -10.19 -4.86
CA ALA A 52 14.16 -10.20 -3.44
C ALA A 52 13.93 -8.83 -2.81
N GLY A 53 13.87 -8.80 -1.49
CA GLY A 53 13.60 -7.60 -0.71
C GLY A 53 12.12 -7.42 -0.43
N TRP A 54 11.80 -6.34 0.28
CA TRP A 54 10.44 -6.01 0.67
C TRP A 54 9.87 -5.07 -0.38
N HIS A 55 8.77 -5.47 -1.02
CA HIS A 55 8.17 -4.69 -2.11
C HIS A 55 7.09 -3.77 -1.57
N LEU A 56 7.24 -2.49 -1.88
CA LEU A 56 6.30 -1.41 -1.55
C LEU A 56 5.81 -0.75 -2.83
N THR A 57 4.76 0.05 -2.74
CA THR A 57 4.18 0.74 -3.90
C THR A 57 3.86 2.20 -3.58
N THR A 58 3.78 3.02 -4.60
CA THR A 58 3.22 4.37 -4.53
C THR A 58 1.79 4.43 -5.08
N GLN A 59 1.29 3.33 -5.66
CA GLN A 59 -0.03 3.23 -6.27
C GLN A 59 -0.79 2.00 -5.76
N PRO A 60 -1.32 2.06 -4.53
CA PRO A 60 -1.92 0.89 -3.90
C PRO A 60 -3.16 0.35 -4.62
N ALA A 61 -3.84 1.16 -5.43
CA ALA A 61 -4.99 0.68 -6.21
C ALA A 61 -4.62 -0.44 -7.18
N LEU A 62 -3.39 -0.44 -7.70
CA LEU A 62 -2.88 -1.49 -8.60
C LEU A 62 -2.66 -2.83 -7.87
N TRP A 63 -2.54 -2.79 -6.55
CA TRP A 63 -2.20 -3.95 -5.72
C TRP A 63 -3.35 -4.35 -4.79
N TRP A 64 -4.55 -3.82 -5.03
CA TRP A 64 -5.72 -4.18 -4.25
C TRP A 64 -6.32 -5.49 -4.75
N SER A 65 -6.79 -6.33 -3.82
CA SER A 65 -7.41 -7.61 -4.15
C SER A 65 -8.93 -7.55 -3.89
N HIS A 66 -9.71 -8.25 -4.73
CA HIS A 66 -11.15 -8.44 -4.50
C HIS A 66 -11.43 -9.54 -3.47
N GLU A 67 -10.44 -10.33 -3.12
CA GLU A 67 -10.56 -11.46 -2.20
C GLU A 67 -9.89 -11.14 -0.86
N GLY A 68 -10.46 -11.67 0.21
CA GLY A 68 -9.93 -11.52 1.56
C GLY A 68 -10.05 -10.11 2.12
N ASN A 69 -9.42 -9.89 3.24
CA ASN A 69 -9.37 -8.60 3.92
C ASN A 69 -8.10 -7.85 3.49
N VAL A 70 -8.25 -6.89 2.60
CA VAL A 70 -7.15 -6.08 2.12
C VAL A 70 -7.04 -4.80 2.93
N ALA A 71 -5.83 -4.47 3.33
CA ALA A 71 -5.51 -3.22 4.02
C ALA A 71 -4.25 -2.62 3.43
N ALA A 72 -4.13 -1.30 3.48
CA ALA A 72 -2.95 -0.57 3.07
C ALA A 72 -2.35 0.16 4.25
N TYR A 73 -1.03 0.15 4.32
CA TYR A 73 -0.26 0.74 5.41
C TYR A 73 0.78 1.70 4.85
N LEU A 74 0.94 2.83 5.56
CA LEU A 74 2.10 3.68 5.33
C LEU A 74 3.32 2.97 5.87
N ALA A 75 4.34 2.81 5.05
CA ALA A 75 5.60 2.18 5.42
C ALA A 75 6.76 3.16 5.34
N GLU A 76 7.77 2.96 6.17
CA GLU A 76 9.06 3.61 6.02
C GLU A 76 10.13 2.56 5.77
N TYR A 77 11.15 2.94 5.01
CA TYR A 77 12.23 2.02 4.66
C TYR A 77 13.59 2.67 4.80
N VAL A 78 14.59 1.83 4.99
CA VAL A 78 16.00 2.23 5.11
C VAL A 78 16.88 1.29 4.30
N GLY A 79 18.09 1.75 3.99
CA GLY A 79 19.08 0.95 3.29
C GLY A 79 18.93 0.99 1.77
N ALA A 80 19.44 -0.03 1.11
CA ALA A 80 19.45 -0.11 -0.33
C ALA A 80 18.04 -0.30 -0.92
N THR A 81 17.86 0.18 -2.14
CA THR A 81 16.62 0.05 -2.89
C THR A 81 16.87 -0.46 -4.29
N SER A 82 15.85 -1.09 -4.88
CA SER A 82 15.88 -1.53 -6.28
C SER A 82 14.52 -1.19 -6.90
N ALA A 83 14.55 -0.46 -8.00
CA ALA A 83 13.35 -0.05 -8.72
C ALA A 83 13.63 0.01 -10.21
N ARG A 84 12.57 -0.11 -11.01
CA ARG A 84 12.61 0.12 -12.46
C ARG A 84 11.96 1.45 -12.77
N GLU A 85 12.55 2.19 -13.69
CA GLU A 85 11.98 3.45 -14.15
C GLU A 85 10.56 3.25 -14.69
N GLY A 86 9.63 4.13 -14.29
CA GLY A 86 8.24 4.10 -14.72
C GLY A 86 7.36 3.10 -13.97
N GLU A 87 7.90 2.28 -13.09
CA GLU A 87 7.11 1.38 -12.25
C GLU A 87 6.74 2.02 -10.91
N ASP A 88 5.59 1.61 -10.38
CA ASP A 88 5.07 2.10 -9.11
C ASP A 88 5.67 1.40 -7.89
N LYS A 89 6.31 0.25 -8.09
CA LYS A 89 6.84 -0.57 -7.00
C LYS A 89 8.33 -0.37 -6.80
N ILE A 90 8.76 -0.54 -5.56
CA ILE A 90 10.15 -0.47 -5.14
C ILE A 90 10.44 -1.64 -4.20
N ALA A 91 11.56 -2.30 -4.41
CA ALA A 91 12.08 -3.29 -3.47
C ALA A 91 13.06 -2.61 -2.53
N VAL A 92 12.92 -2.85 -1.23
CA VAL A 92 13.72 -2.21 -0.20
C VAL A 92 14.43 -3.25 0.67
N GLU A 93 15.55 -2.84 1.25
CA GLU A 93 16.36 -3.71 2.10
C GLU A 93 15.64 -4.04 3.40
N ARG A 94 14.99 -3.06 4.01
CA ARG A 94 14.35 -3.16 5.31
C ARG A 94 13.27 -2.10 5.44
N CYS A 95 12.12 -2.47 6.01
CA CYS A 95 11.03 -1.53 6.23
C CYS A 95 10.20 -1.91 7.46
N ARG A 96 9.34 -0.98 7.87
CA ARG A 96 8.31 -1.23 8.88
C ARG A 96 7.02 -0.50 8.52
N LEU A 97 5.92 -1.02 9.02
CA LEU A 97 4.60 -0.42 8.83
C LEU A 97 4.33 0.58 9.95
N LEU A 98 4.05 1.82 9.60
CA LEU A 98 3.85 2.91 10.56
C LEU A 98 2.42 2.98 11.08
N ARG A 99 1.45 2.89 10.18
CA ARG A 99 0.01 3.00 10.47
C ARG A 99 -0.82 2.57 9.28
N PRO A 100 -2.10 2.21 9.49
CA PRO A 100 -3.01 2.03 8.35
C PRO A 100 -3.25 3.37 7.65
N LEU A 101 -3.58 3.32 6.37
CA LEU A 101 -4.08 4.49 5.65
C LEU A 101 -5.50 4.80 6.14
N SER A 102 -5.81 6.08 6.29
CA SER A 102 -7.17 6.54 6.58
C SER A 102 -8.07 6.40 5.35
N LYS A 103 -9.38 6.46 5.55
CA LYS A 103 -10.35 6.45 4.45
C LYS A 103 -10.06 7.55 3.43
N GLY A 104 -9.78 8.77 3.88
CA GLY A 104 -9.44 9.88 3.00
C GLY A 104 -8.16 9.64 2.20
N GLU A 105 -7.16 9.02 2.82
CA GLU A 105 -5.93 8.65 2.13
C GLU A 105 -6.18 7.56 1.08
N LEU A 106 -6.97 6.54 1.39
CA LEU A 106 -7.38 5.52 0.42
C LEU A 106 -8.09 6.13 -0.77
N GLU A 107 -9.05 7.02 -0.54
CA GLU A 107 -9.77 7.72 -1.60
C GLU A 107 -8.83 8.58 -2.45
N SER A 108 -7.87 9.27 -1.84
CA SER A 108 -6.86 10.04 -2.58
C SER A 108 -5.96 9.17 -3.47
N CYS A 109 -5.84 7.89 -3.14
CA CYS A 109 -5.12 6.89 -3.94
C CYS A 109 -6.02 6.16 -4.95
N GLY A 110 -7.29 6.55 -5.06
CA GLY A 110 -8.23 5.92 -5.98
C GLY A 110 -8.92 4.67 -5.45
N ILE A 111 -8.90 4.45 -4.15
CA ILE A 111 -9.55 3.30 -3.50
C ILE A 111 -10.78 3.78 -2.75
N PHE A 112 -11.97 3.39 -3.23
CA PHE A 112 -13.24 3.80 -2.68
C PHE A 112 -14.00 2.62 -2.11
N THR A 113 -14.51 2.77 -0.89
CA THR A 113 -15.23 1.71 -0.17
C THR A 113 -16.70 2.02 0.05
N ASP A 114 -17.11 3.28 -0.12
CA ASP A 114 -18.49 3.72 -0.07
C ASP A 114 -18.71 5.00 -0.88
N GLY A 115 -19.95 5.43 -1.03
CA GLY A 115 -20.34 6.68 -1.69
C GLY A 115 -20.27 6.63 -3.21
N GLU A 116 -20.62 7.76 -3.84
CA GLU A 116 -20.53 7.95 -5.29
C GLU A 116 -19.35 8.85 -5.61
N HIS A 117 -18.54 8.45 -6.58
CA HIS A 117 -17.31 9.13 -6.95
C HIS A 117 -17.16 9.25 -8.46
N GLU A 118 -16.50 10.32 -8.90
CA GLU A 118 -16.12 10.53 -10.30
C GLU A 118 -14.60 10.63 -10.37
N VAL A 119 -14.01 9.91 -11.31
CA VAL A 119 -12.55 9.88 -11.50
C VAL A 119 -12.23 10.09 -12.98
N LYS A 120 -11.31 10.99 -13.28
CA LYS A 120 -10.93 11.33 -14.65
C LYS A 120 -9.60 10.73 -15.10
N THR A 121 -8.74 10.38 -14.18
CA THR A 121 -7.41 9.83 -14.46
C THR A 121 -7.04 8.76 -13.43
N GLY A 122 -6.13 7.87 -13.82
CA GLY A 122 -5.54 6.90 -12.93
C GLY A 122 -6.34 5.62 -12.76
N SER A 123 -5.79 4.71 -11.98
CA SER A 123 -6.42 3.45 -11.63
C SER A 123 -7.30 3.61 -10.40
N VAL A 124 -8.46 2.99 -10.42
CA VAL A 124 -9.47 3.10 -9.37
C VAL A 124 -9.92 1.71 -8.92
N TYR A 125 -10.09 1.54 -7.64
CA TYR A 125 -10.72 0.38 -7.04
C TYR A 125 -11.98 0.78 -6.28
N ALA A 126 -13.09 0.11 -6.54
CA ALA A 126 -14.35 0.31 -5.83
C ALA A 126 -14.78 -0.98 -5.15
N SER A 127 -15.17 -0.91 -3.88
CA SER A 127 -15.67 -2.05 -3.11
C SER A 127 -16.79 -1.63 -2.17
N GLY A 128 -17.41 -2.60 -1.51
CA GLY A 128 -18.52 -2.34 -0.59
C GLY A 128 -19.67 -1.64 -1.29
N SER A 129 -20.11 -0.51 -0.75
CA SER A 129 -21.20 0.30 -1.30
C SER A 129 -20.73 1.43 -2.22
N ALA A 130 -19.46 1.46 -2.61
CA ALA A 130 -18.92 2.51 -3.47
C ALA A 130 -19.43 2.39 -4.90
N SER A 131 -19.71 3.53 -5.51
CA SER A 131 -20.03 3.65 -6.93
C SER A 131 -19.06 4.63 -7.56
N VAL A 132 -18.37 4.23 -8.62
CA VAL A 132 -17.35 5.05 -9.28
C VAL A 132 -17.67 5.17 -10.77
N THR A 133 -17.67 6.41 -11.26
CA THR A 133 -17.76 6.70 -12.67
C THR A 133 -16.38 7.16 -13.17
N ALA A 134 -15.82 6.44 -14.12
CA ALA A 134 -14.51 6.74 -14.68
C ALA A 134 -14.65 7.48 -16.02
N TYR A 135 -13.86 8.54 -16.18
CA TYR A 135 -13.82 9.39 -17.38
C TYR A 135 -12.40 9.50 -17.92
N GLY A 136 -12.29 9.82 -19.19
CA GLY A 136 -11.00 10.10 -19.81
C GLY A 136 -10.05 8.92 -19.72
N SER A 137 -8.91 9.09 -19.05
CA SER A 137 -7.88 8.05 -18.90
C SER A 137 -8.02 7.22 -17.62
N ALA A 138 -9.07 7.43 -16.82
CA ALA A 138 -9.29 6.64 -15.62
C ALA A 138 -9.78 5.23 -15.95
N SER A 139 -9.38 4.25 -15.12
CA SER A 139 -9.83 2.87 -15.22
C SER A 139 -10.18 2.31 -13.83
N VAL A 140 -11.24 1.53 -13.81
CA VAL A 140 -11.73 0.90 -12.58
C VAL A 140 -11.33 -0.57 -12.56
#